data_e857c0200ef34ea7e0ac2993f2921502
#
_entry.id   e857c0200ef34ea7e0ac2993f2921502
#
_cell.length_a   1.000
_cell.length_b   1.000
_cell.length_c   1.000
_cell.angle_alpha   90.00
_cell.angle_beta   90.00
_cell.angle_gamma   90.00
#
_symmetry.space_group_name_H-M   'P 1'
#
loop_
_entity.id
_entity.type
_entity.pdbx_description
1 polymer ?
#
loop_
_entity_poly.entity_id
_entity_poly.type
_entity_poly.pdbx_seq_one_letter_code
_entity_poly.pdbx_strand_id
1 'polypeptide(L)'
;MDIEAIAPLKRCAIYTRKSTNQRLEHDVNSLVTQREISSAYVKSQQYKGWVELPNRYDDGGHSGSGMDRPALSQLMQHIEAGEIDVVVVYKIDRLTGSLADFVRMIEIFDRLNIALVSISQAFDTSDSMGLMILNVLLTFSQFERELIAERVRDSIRTRKRHGKMHGGLPPFGYVATPQGLKVDEPEAEIVRFIFDEFLRTRRYTRVMTAVRERGLCSSVKYSPRGKPHNLKV
;
A
#
# COMPACT_ATOMS: atom_id res chain seq x y z
N MET A 1 45.29 -17.67 21.03
CA MET A 1 44.00 -17.47 21.74
C MET A 1 43.19 -16.52 20.86
N ASP A 2 42.44 -17.11 19.94
CA ASP A 2 41.54 -16.34 19.11
C ASP A 2 40.39 -15.85 19.99
N ILE A 3 40.26 -14.53 20.12
CA ILE A 3 39.12 -13.91 20.76
C ILE A 3 37.94 -14.19 19.82
N GLU A 4 37.11 -15.19 20.13
CA GLU A 4 35.81 -15.37 19.45
C GLU A 4 35.11 -14.03 19.53
N ALA A 5 34.94 -13.40 18.37
CA ALA A 5 34.20 -12.16 18.26
C ALA A 5 32.77 -12.47 18.71
N ILE A 6 32.38 -11.97 19.88
CA ILE A 6 31.02 -12.11 20.42
C ILE A 6 30.07 -11.48 19.37
N ALA A 7 29.24 -12.33 18.78
CA ALA A 7 28.25 -11.86 17.81
C ALA A 7 27.38 -10.77 18.45
N PRO A 8 27.09 -9.68 17.72
CA PRO A 8 26.26 -8.60 18.26
C PRO A 8 24.89 -9.13 18.68
N LEU A 9 24.42 -8.69 19.86
CA LEU A 9 23.12 -9.08 20.38
C LEU A 9 22.01 -8.65 19.40
N LYS A 10 21.14 -9.59 19.05
CA LYS A 10 19.95 -9.37 18.20
C LYS A 10 18.68 -9.61 19.01
N ARG A 11 17.86 -8.60 19.14
CA ARG A 11 16.61 -8.61 19.90
C ARG A 11 15.53 -9.27 19.05
N CYS A 12 15.05 -10.43 19.47
CA CYS A 12 14.10 -11.26 18.75
C CYS A 12 12.69 -11.11 19.33
N ALA A 13 11.72 -10.67 18.53
CA ALA A 13 10.32 -10.64 18.87
C ALA A 13 9.59 -11.83 18.25
N ILE A 14 8.80 -12.54 19.05
CA ILE A 14 7.98 -13.66 18.58
C ILE A 14 6.53 -13.15 18.39
N TYR A 15 6.03 -13.28 17.14
CA TYR A 15 4.63 -13.00 16.82
C TYR A 15 3.85 -14.27 16.56
N THR A 16 2.69 -14.41 17.19
CA THR A 16 1.79 -15.56 17.03
C THR A 16 0.38 -15.10 16.71
N ARG A 17 -0.36 -15.89 15.91
CA ARG A 17 -1.76 -15.61 15.56
C ARG A 17 -2.57 -16.89 15.42
N LYS A 18 -3.79 -16.87 15.96
CA LYS A 18 -4.75 -17.96 15.77
C LYS A 18 -5.49 -17.80 14.44
N SER A 19 -5.53 -18.84 13.59
CA SER A 19 -6.32 -18.84 12.36
C SER A 19 -7.77 -19.18 12.68
N THR A 20 -8.73 -18.44 12.07
CA THR A 20 -10.17 -18.71 12.24
C THR A 20 -10.68 -19.84 11.34
N ASN A 21 -9.92 -20.23 10.31
CA ASN A 21 -10.41 -21.13 9.24
C ASN A 21 -9.95 -22.58 9.30
N GLN A 22 -9.20 -23.01 10.33
CA GLN A 22 -8.66 -24.37 10.34
C GLN A 22 -9.30 -25.22 11.46
N ARG A 23 -10.32 -26.01 11.07
CA ARG A 23 -10.96 -27.04 11.93
C ARG A 23 -10.15 -28.33 12.07
N LEU A 24 -9.02 -28.52 11.38
CA LEU A 24 -8.37 -29.82 11.19
C LEU A 24 -6.92 -29.93 11.69
N GLU A 25 -6.27 -28.86 12.17
CA GLU A 25 -4.92 -28.95 12.73
C GLU A 25 -4.94 -28.54 14.21
N HIS A 26 -5.42 -29.43 15.07
CA HIS A 26 -5.76 -29.10 16.46
C HIS A 26 -4.59 -28.77 17.39
N ASP A 27 -3.37 -29.28 17.19
CA ASP A 27 -2.32 -29.18 18.19
C ASP A 27 -1.26 -28.09 17.94
N VAL A 28 -0.91 -27.80 16.69
CA VAL A 28 0.14 -26.80 16.37
C VAL A 28 -0.40 -25.38 16.15
N ASN A 29 -1.74 -25.23 16.15
CA ASN A 29 -2.41 -23.95 15.93
C ASN A 29 -2.66 -23.13 17.19
N SER A 30 -2.34 -23.66 18.38
CA SER A 30 -2.46 -22.89 19.61
C SER A 30 -1.37 -21.81 19.67
N LEU A 31 -1.70 -20.62 20.19
CA LEU A 31 -0.72 -19.55 20.40
C LEU A 31 0.44 -20.01 21.28
N VAL A 32 0.13 -20.87 22.27
CA VAL A 32 1.12 -21.41 23.21
C VAL A 32 2.14 -22.27 22.47
N THR A 33 1.66 -23.24 21.68
CA THR A 33 2.54 -24.14 20.93
C THR A 33 3.39 -23.39 19.90
N GLN A 34 2.81 -22.41 19.16
CA GLN A 34 3.58 -21.57 18.24
C GLN A 34 4.69 -20.83 18.97
N ARG A 35 4.39 -20.26 20.14
CA ARG A 35 5.36 -19.53 20.95
C ARG A 35 6.45 -20.45 21.48
N GLU A 36 6.12 -21.62 22.02
CA GLU A 36 7.08 -22.58 22.52
C GLU A 36 8.08 -23.02 21.45
N ILE A 37 7.58 -23.36 20.25
CA ILE A 37 8.42 -23.70 19.10
C ILE A 37 9.32 -22.52 18.71
N SER A 38 8.76 -21.30 18.66
CA SER A 38 9.52 -20.10 18.28
C SER A 38 10.58 -19.73 19.33
N SER A 39 10.25 -19.87 20.62
CA SER A 39 11.20 -19.65 21.72
C SER A 39 12.34 -20.68 21.69
N ALA A 40 12.01 -21.94 21.46
CA ALA A 40 13.03 -23.00 21.31
C ALA A 40 13.96 -22.72 20.12
N TYR A 41 13.40 -22.23 18.99
CA TYR A 41 14.20 -21.84 17.84
C TYR A 41 15.12 -20.66 18.16
N VAL A 42 14.61 -19.57 18.77
CA VAL A 42 15.46 -18.43 19.17
C VAL A 42 16.58 -18.87 20.09
N LYS A 43 16.30 -19.73 21.07
CA LYS A 43 17.30 -20.31 21.96
C LYS A 43 18.37 -21.11 21.20
N SER A 44 17.99 -21.86 20.16
CA SER A 44 18.95 -22.60 19.33
C SER A 44 19.92 -21.69 18.56
N GLN A 45 19.53 -20.42 18.33
CA GLN A 45 20.31 -19.42 17.61
C GLN A 45 21.14 -18.50 18.55
N GLN A 46 21.24 -18.80 19.84
CA GLN A 46 22.00 -17.99 20.79
C GLN A 46 23.46 -17.79 20.36
N TYR A 47 24.05 -18.75 19.66
CA TYR A 47 25.38 -18.61 19.08
C TYR A 47 25.52 -17.48 18.05
N LYS A 48 24.39 -17.02 17.44
CA LYS A 48 24.31 -15.84 16.56
C LYS A 48 24.03 -14.55 17.34
N GLY A 49 24.03 -14.57 18.67
CA GLY A 49 23.71 -13.44 19.53
C GLY A 49 22.19 -13.17 19.68
N TRP A 50 21.29 -14.13 19.35
CA TRP A 50 19.86 -13.93 19.44
C TRP A 50 19.35 -14.02 20.86
N VAL A 51 18.52 -13.02 21.26
CA VAL A 51 17.90 -12.92 22.58
C VAL A 51 16.41 -12.68 22.42
N GLU A 52 15.58 -13.53 23.01
CA GLU A 52 14.13 -13.36 23.02
C GLU A 52 13.74 -12.15 23.88
N LEU A 53 12.91 -11.25 23.34
CA LEU A 53 12.34 -10.16 24.09
C LEU A 53 11.20 -10.66 24.99
N PRO A 54 11.01 -10.06 26.19
CA PRO A 54 9.97 -10.46 27.14
C PRO A 54 8.56 -10.09 26.65
N ASN A 55 8.45 -9.18 25.68
CA ASN A 55 7.20 -8.68 25.15
C ASN A 55 6.44 -9.77 24.38
N ARG A 56 5.14 -9.84 24.59
CA ARG A 56 4.26 -10.79 23.90
C ARG A 56 3.48 -10.10 22.80
N TYR A 57 3.53 -10.67 21.59
CA TYR A 57 2.77 -10.21 20.42
C TYR A 57 1.88 -11.37 19.94
N ASP A 58 0.74 -11.54 20.63
CA ASP A 58 -0.17 -12.66 20.43
C ASP A 58 -1.55 -12.15 19.98
N ASP A 59 -1.94 -12.35 18.71
CA ASP A 59 -3.26 -12.03 18.19
C ASP A 59 -4.18 -13.26 18.24
N GLY A 60 -4.95 -13.36 19.32
CA GLY A 60 -5.90 -14.42 19.55
C GLY A 60 -7.31 -14.08 19.06
N GLY A 61 -7.84 -14.82 18.07
CA GLY A 61 -9.27 -14.78 17.78
C GLY A 61 -9.74 -13.67 16.81
N HIS A 62 -8.86 -12.89 16.23
CA HIS A 62 -9.21 -11.89 15.21
C HIS A 62 -9.25 -12.50 13.81
N SER A 63 -10.33 -12.22 13.05
CA SER A 63 -10.50 -12.70 11.67
C SER A 63 -9.39 -12.17 10.75
N GLY A 64 -8.87 -13.03 9.88
CA GLY A 64 -7.69 -12.73 9.06
C GLY A 64 -7.81 -11.62 8.01
N SER A 65 -8.97 -10.97 7.89
CA SER A 65 -9.25 -9.92 6.90
C SER A 65 -9.40 -8.51 7.49
N GLY A 66 -9.32 -8.35 8.82
CA GLY A 66 -9.45 -7.05 9.49
C GLY A 66 -8.09 -6.51 9.94
N MET A 67 -7.88 -5.21 9.76
CA MET A 67 -6.71 -4.45 10.23
C MET A 67 -6.62 -4.33 11.77
N ASP A 68 -7.58 -4.88 12.50
CA ASP A 68 -7.62 -4.89 13.96
C ASP A 68 -6.78 -6.05 14.52
N ARG A 69 -5.45 -5.89 14.45
CA ARG A 69 -4.47 -6.79 15.06
C ARG A 69 -3.65 -5.99 16.08
N PRO A 70 -4.12 -5.88 17.31
CA PRO A 70 -3.48 -5.02 18.30
C PRO A 70 -2.04 -5.45 18.59
N ALA A 71 -1.77 -6.76 18.64
CA ALA A 71 -0.42 -7.25 18.86
C ALA A 71 0.50 -6.99 17.67
N LEU A 72 0.01 -7.11 16.43
CA LEU A 72 0.78 -6.74 15.24
C LEU A 72 1.06 -5.23 15.21
N SER A 73 0.07 -4.40 15.55
CA SER A 73 0.25 -2.94 15.61
C SER A 73 1.31 -2.55 16.65
N GLN A 74 1.28 -3.20 17.81
CA GLN A 74 2.29 -3.00 18.85
C GLN A 74 3.67 -3.46 18.41
N LEU A 75 3.76 -4.61 17.73
CA LEU A 75 5.01 -5.11 17.14
C LEU A 75 5.60 -4.08 16.17
N MET A 76 4.78 -3.52 15.27
CA MET A 76 5.23 -2.50 14.31
C MET A 76 5.70 -1.22 14.99
N GLN A 77 5.04 -0.77 16.05
CA GLN A 77 5.50 0.39 16.85
C GLN A 77 6.87 0.16 17.47
N HIS A 78 7.12 -1.01 18.05
CA HIS A 78 8.43 -1.35 18.64
C HIS A 78 9.52 -1.54 17.57
N ILE A 79 9.15 -2.01 16.36
CA ILE A 79 10.05 -2.07 15.20
C ILE A 79 10.45 -0.63 14.78
N GLU A 80 9.48 0.27 14.64
CA GLU A 80 9.73 1.67 14.28
C GLU A 80 10.54 2.42 15.35
N ALA A 81 10.38 2.05 16.61
CA ALA A 81 11.20 2.55 17.73
C ALA A 81 12.64 1.98 17.75
N GLY A 82 12.97 1.03 16.86
CA GLY A 82 14.28 0.41 16.80
C GLY A 82 14.57 -0.52 17.98
N GLU A 83 13.54 -1.13 18.58
CA GLU A 83 13.66 -2.02 19.73
C GLU A 83 13.80 -3.52 19.35
N ILE A 84 13.59 -3.84 18.06
CA ILE A 84 13.57 -5.21 17.53
C ILE A 84 14.54 -5.30 16.36
N ASP A 85 15.25 -6.41 16.26
CA ASP A 85 16.18 -6.71 15.17
C ASP A 85 15.70 -7.90 14.32
N VAL A 86 14.95 -8.84 14.95
CA VAL A 86 14.46 -10.05 14.30
C VAL A 86 13.01 -10.31 14.69
N VAL A 87 12.15 -10.55 13.70
CA VAL A 87 10.77 -11.04 13.91
C VAL A 87 10.71 -12.52 13.60
N VAL A 88 10.25 -13.32 14.56
CA VAL A 88 10.13 -14.77 14.43
C VAL A 88 8.66 -15.15 14.40
N VAL A 89 8.27 -15.93 13.40
CA VAL A 89 6.92 -16.48 13.24
C VAL A 89 6.97 -17.99 13.01
N TYR A 90 5.97 -18.71 13.44
CA TYR A 90 5.88 -20.14 13.13
C TYR A 90 5.69 -20.40 11.62
N LYS A 91 4.74 -19.66 11.00
CA LYS A 91 4.44 -19.68 9.55
C LYS A 91 4.22 -18.26 9.04
N ILE A 92 4.52 -17.99 7.77
CA ILE A 92 4.29 -16.68 7.13
C ILE A 92 2.80 -16.30 7.15
N ASP A 93 1.89 -17.25 7.00
CA ASP A 93 0.44 -17.02 7.06
C ASP A 93 -0.06 -16.54 8.42
N ARG A 94 0.75 -16.68 9.47
CA ARG A 94 0.46 -16.07 10.78
C ARG A 94 0.70 -14.56 10.75
N LEU A 95 1.69 -14.12 10.00
CA LEU A 95 2.01 -12.70 9.90
C LEU A 95 1.02 -11.97 8.97
N THR A 96 0.72 -12.55 7.81
CA THR A 96 -0.20 -11.95 6.83
C THR A 96 -1.16 -12.99 6.24
N GLY A 97 -2.36 -12.54 5.85
CA GLY A 97 -3.36 -13.38 5.16
C GLY A 97 -3.34 -13.24 3.63
N SER A 98 -2.54 -12.32 3.08
CA SER A 98 -2.39 -12.11 1.65
C SER A 98 -0.93 -11.90 1.24
N LEU A 99 -0.58 -12.30 0.03
CA LEU A 99 0.75 -12.09 -0.53
C LEU A 99 1.08 -10.59 -0.65
N ALA A 100 0.09 -9.78 -1.03
CA ALA A 100 0.28 -8.34 -1.17
C ALA A 100 0.63 -7.65 0.16
N ASP A 101 -0.03 -8.06 1.26
CA ASP A 101 0.28 -7.53 2.60
C ASP A 101 1.63 -8.04 3.10
N PHE A 102 1.97 -9.30 2.80
CA PHE A 102 3.28 -9.87 3.10
C PHE A 102 4.40 -9.02 2.49
N VAL A 103 4.30 -8.75 1.19
CA VAL A 103 5.31 -7.95 0.48
C VAL A 103 5.44 -6.55 1.05
N ARG A 104 4.31 -5.86 1.34
CA ARG A 104 4.36 -4.54 1.97
C ARG A 104 5.06 -4.57 3.33
N MET A 105 4.80 -5.59 4.11
CA MET A 105 5.43 -5.75 5.43
C MET A 105 6.92 -6.02 5.30
N ILE A 106 7.31 -6.86 4.34
CA ILE A 106 8.72 -7.14 4.05
C ILE A 106 9.46 -5.89 3.55
N GLU A 107 8.83 -5.05 2.70
CA GLU A 107 9.41 -3.76 2.28
C GLU A 107 9.68 -2.84 3.48
N ILE A 108 8.82 -2.87 4.50
CA ILE A 108 9.03 -2.11 5.75
C ILE A 108 10.19 -2.73 6.55
N PHE A 109 10.22 -4.04 6.71
CA PHE A 109 11.26 -4.75 7.45
C PHE A 109 12.64 -4.53 6.82
N ASP A 110 12.76 -4.66 5.50
CA ASP A 110 13.99 -4.42 4.76
C ASP A 110 14.48 -2.97 4.96
N ARG A 111 13.60 -1.98 4.81
CA ARG A 111 13.94 -0.57 5.03
C ARG A 111 14.42 -0.27 6.45
N LEU A 112 13.92 -0.99 7.44
CA LEU A 112 14.28 -0.84 8.86
C LEU A 112 15.36 -1.84 9.31
N ASN A 113 15.94 -2.63 8.38
CA ASN A 113 16.92 -3.67 8.64
C ASN A 113 16.44 -4.73 9.65
N ILE A 114 15.16 -5.10 9.60
CA ILE A 114 14.56 -6.14 10.43
C ILE A 114 14.61 -7.48 9.69
N ALA A 115 15.20 -8.49 10.30
CA ALA A 115 15.16 -9.84 9.76
C ALA A 115 13.81 -10.51 10.06
N LEU A 116 13.23 -11.22 9.08
CA LEU A 116 12.05 -12.07 9.26
C LEU A 116 12.43 -13.54 9.17
N VAL A 117 11.98 -14.32 10.14
CA VAL A 117 12.21 -15.77 10.22
C VAL A 117 10.89 -16.50 10.33
N SER A 118 10.66 -17.45 9.41
CA SER A 118 9.58 -18.41 9.47
C SER A 118 10.10 -19.82 9.68
N ILE A 119 9.73 -20.43 10.80
CA ILE A 119 10.32 -21.70 11.25
C ILE A 119 9.89 -22.86 10.36
N SER A 120 8.60 -23.01 10.09
CA SER A 120 8.06 -24.16 9.37
C SER A 120 8.38 -24.16 7.87
N GLN A 121 8.71 -22.99 7.32
CA GLN A 121 9.00 -22.83 5.90
C GLN A 121 10.50 -22.67 5.62
N ALA A 122 11.36 -22.78 6.66
CA ALA A 122 12.80 -22.57 6.60
C ALA A 122 13.17 -21.27 5.83
N PHE A 123 12.40 -20.19 6.09
CA PHE A 123 12.61 -18.88 5.49
C PHE A 123 13.23 -17.95 6.51
N ASP A 124 14.44 -17.46 6.22
CA ASP A 124 15.20 -16.58 7.10
C ASP A 124 15.87 -15.49 6.26
N THR A 125 15.41 -14.26 6.39
CA THR A 125 15.99 -13.12 5.65
C THR A 125 17.32 -12.64 6.26
N SER A 126 17.78 -13.24 7.35
CA SER A 126 19.11 -12.96 7.90
C SER A 126 20.23 -13.69 7.15
N ASP A 127 19.90 -14.65 6.29
CA ASP A 127 20.84 -15.37 5.43
C ASP A 127 20.71 -14.99 3.95
N SER A 128 21.73 -15.34 3.16
CA SER A 128 21.79 -14.99 1.73
C SER A 128 20.70 -15.66 0.88
N MET A 129 20.26 -16.87 1.24
CA MET A 129 19.21 -17.59 0.53
C MET A 129 17.85 -16.94 0.78
N GLY A 130 17.55 -16.58 2.02
CA GLY A 130 16.33 -15.86 2.36
C GLY A 130 16.26 -14.48 1.72
N LEU A 131 17.37 -13.74 1.67
CA LEU A 131 17.48 -12.48 0.95
C LEU A 131 17.24 -12.65 -0.55
N MET A 132 17.74 -13.72 -1.16
CA MET A 132 17.49 -14.01 -2.58
C MET A 132 15.99 -14.25 -2.82
N ILE A 133 15.36 -15.08 -2.01
CA ILE A 133 13.91 -15.36 -2.10
C ILE A 133 13.11 -14.07 -1.89
N LEU A 134 13.50 -13.24 -0.93
CA LEU A 134 12.91 -11.94 -0.68
C LEU A 134 12.96 -11.06 -1.93
N ASN A 135 14.12 -10.91 -2.56
CA ASN A 135 14.30 -10.10 -3.78
C ASN A 135 13.43 -10.60 -4.93
N VAL A 136 13.28 -11.91 -5.09
CA VAL A 136 12.37 -12.50 -6.08
C VAL A 136 10.91 -12.12 -5.79
N LEU A 137 10.47 -12.21 -4.54
CA LEU A 137 9.11 -11.84 -4.14
C LEU A 137 8.82 -10.34 -4.34
N LEU A 138 9.78 -9.48 -3.99
CA LEU A 138 9.68 -8.03 -4.19
C LEU A 138 9.57 -7.69 -5.69
N THR A 139 10.42 -8.30 -6.52
CA THR A 139 10.40 -8.12 -7.98
C THR A 139 9.06 -8.57 -8.59
N PHE A 140 8.55 -9.73 -8.15
CA PHE A 140 7.24 -10.23 -8.61
C PHE A 140 6.10 -9.28 -8.25
N SER A 141 6.11 -8.71 -7.05
CA SER A 141 5.09 -7.76 -6.60
C SER A 141 5.16 -6.43 -7.33
N GLN A 142 6.35 -5.96 -7.67
CA GLN A 142 6.51 -4.79 -8.53
C GLN A 142 5.91 -5.06 -9.91
N PHE A 143 6.20 -6.22 -10.49
CA PHE A 143 5.66 -6.63 -11.78
C PHE A 143 4.11 -6.70 -11.77
N GLU A 144 3.49 -7.27 -10.72
CA GLU A 144 2.03 -7.27 -10.56
C GLU A 144 1.45 -5.85 -10.53
N ARG A 145 2.08 -4.91 -9.80
CA ARG A 145 1.65 -3.50 -9.76
C ARG A 145 1.72 -2.84 -11.14
N GLU A 146 2.78 -3.12 -11.89
CA GLU A 146 2.95 -2.60 -13.25
C GLU A 146 1.88 -3.15 -14.22
N LEU A 147 1.58 -4.45 -14.14
CA LEU A 147 0.50 -5.06 -14.93
C LEU A 147 -0.88 -4.47 -14.61
N ILE A 148 -1.17 -4.23 -13.32
CA ILE A 148 -2.43 -3.58 -12.92
C ILE A 148 -2.50 -2.16 -13.47
N ALA A 149 -1.41 -1.39 -13.36
CA ALA A 149 -1.34 -0.04 -13.89
C ALA A 149 -1.51 0.00 -15.42
N GLU A 150 -0.96 -0.98 -16.14
CA GLU A 150 -1.14 -1.12 -17.57
C GLU A 150 -2.60 -1.43 -17.95
N ARG A 151 -3.22 -2.40 -17.30
CA ARG A 151 -4.65 -2.72 -17.49
C ARG A 151 -5.55 -1.52 -17.24
N VAL A 152 -5.27 -0.73 -16.19
CA VAL A 152 -6.02 0.51 -15.91
C VAL A 152 -5.83 1.53 -17.03
N ARG A 153 -4.59 1.76 -17.50
CA ARG A 153 -4.31 2.66 -18.63
C ARG A 153 -5.05 2.24 -19.89
N ASP A 154 -5.06 0.95 -20.21
CA ASP A 154 -5.74 0.42 -21.40
C ASP A 154 -7.26 0.53 -21.28
N SER A 155 -7.81 0.30 -20.09
CA SER A 155 -9.23 0.54 -19.81
C SER A 155 -9.60 2.00 -20.01
N ILE A 156 -8.76 2.94 -19.55
CA ILE A 156 -8.95 4.38 -19.75
C ILE A 156 -8.88 4.73 -21.24
N ARG A 157 -7.88 4.21 -21.97
CA ARG A 157 -7.74 4.45 -23.42
C ARG A 157 -8.95 3.95 -24.19
N THR A 158 -9.43 2.75 -23.88
CA THR A 158 -10.60 2.15 -24.51
C THR A 158 -11.86 2.99 -24.23
N ARG A 159 -12.09 3.41 -22.99
CA ARG A 159 -13.21 4.30 -22.64
C ARG A 159 -13.15 5.63 -23.39
N LYS A 160 -11.96 6.24 -23.47
CA LYS A 160 -11.77 7.49 -24.23
C LYS A 160 -12.08 7.31 -25.72
N ARG A 161 -11.66 6.20 -26.33
CA ARG A 161 -11.99 5.89 -27.73
C ARG A 161 -13.50 5.76 -27.97
N HIS A 162 -14.25 5.31 -26.97
CA HIS A 162 -15.71 5.22 -27.00
C HIS A 162 -16.41 6.52 -26.54
N GLY A 163 -15.68 7.64 -26.43
CA GLY A 163 -16.24 8.93 -26.00
C GLY A 163 -16.72 8.97 -24.54
N LYS A 164 -16.39 7.94 -23.74
CA LYS A 164 -16.80 7.87 -22.34
C LYS A 164 -15.82 8.64 -21.46
N MET A 165 -16.37 9.44 -20.56
CA MET A 165 -15.59 10.13 -19.56
C MET A 165 -15.01 9.13 -18.53
N HIS A 166 -13.77 9.36 -18.09
CA HIS A 166 -13.12 8.56 -17.06
C HIS A 166 -12.78 9.44 -15.86
N GLY A 167 -13.68 9.51 -14.89
CA GLY A 167 -13.49 10.25 -13.64
C GLY A 167 -13.25 11.75 -13.83
N GLY A 168 -13.19 12.47 -12.72
CA GLY A 168 -12.99 13.92 -12.72
C GLY A 168 -14.26 14.72 -13.03
N LEU A 169 -14.10 16.03 -13.18
CA LEU A 169 -15.15 16.95 -13.59
C LEU A 169 -15.20 17.04 -15.12
N PRO A 170 -16.40 17.20 -15.73
CA PRO A 170 -16.49 17.48 -17.15
C PRO A 170 -15.75 18.80 -17.46
N PRO A 171 -15.09 18.89 -18.63
CA PRO A 171 -14.51 20.15 -19.08
C PRO A 171 -15.56 21.26 -19.14
N PHE A 172 -15.13 22.52 -19.02
CA PHE A 172 -16.00 23.67 -19.20
C PHE A 172 -16.61 23.66 -20.61
N GLY A 173 -17.90 23.88 -20.73
CA GLY A 173 -18.67 23.72 -21.98
C GLY A 173 -19.33 22.35 -22.13
N TYR A 174 -19.14 21.43 -21.14
CA TYR A 174 -19.75 20.10 -21.20
C TYR A 174 -20.35 19.68 -19.86
N VAL A 175 -21.40 18.86 -19.92
CA VAL A 175 -21.98 18.12 -18.79
C VAL A 175 -21.77 16.64 -18.97
N ALA A 176 -21.49 15.94 -17.86
CA ALA A 176 -21.38 14.49 -17.85
C ALA A 176 -22.77 13.85 -17.87
N THR A 177 -22.96 12.87 -18.75
CA THR A 177 -24.16 12.03 -18.82
C THR A 177 -23.75 10.56 -18.74
N PRO A 178 -24.68 9.63 -18.46
CA PRO A 178 -24.38 8.20 -18.49
C PRO A 178 -23.83 7.71 -19.84
N GLN A 179 -24.17 8.39 -20.92
CA GLN A 179 -23.76 8.07 -22.30
C GLN A 179 -22.41 8.71 -22.69
N GLY A 180 -21.92 9.69 -21.92
CA GLY A 180 -20.68 10.42 -22.20
C GLY A 180 -20.78 11.90 -21.88
N LEU A 181 -20.07 12.73 -22.63
CA LEU A 181 -20.13 14.19 -22.51
C LEU A 181 -21.19 14.76 -23.46
N LYS A 182 -22.06 15.63 -22.95
CA LYS A 182 -23.00 16.42 -23.73
C LYS A 182 -22.58 17.90 -23.67
N VAL A 183 -22.75 18.62 -24.77
CA VAL A 183 -22.46 20.07 -24.81
C VAL A 183 -23.45 20.80 -23.90
N ASP A 184 -22.93 21.71 -23.08
CA ASP A 184 -23.66 22.68 -22.29
C ASP A 184 -23.64 23.99 -23.08
N GLU A 185 -24.70 24.29 -23.80
CA GLU A 185 -24.71 25.43 -24.74
C GLU A 185 -24.35 26.78 -24.10
N PRO A 186 -24.86 27.17 -22.92
CA PRO A 186 -24.45 28.41 -22.26
C PRO A 186 -22.92 28.48 -21.99
N GLU A 187 -22.31 27.40 -21.51
CA GLU A 187 -20.85 27.36 -21.31
C GLU A 187 -20.09 27.24 -22.63
N ALA A 188 -20.61 26.50 -23.60
CA ALA A 188 -20.02 26.31 -24.92
C ALA A 188 -19.93 27.61 -25.71
N GLU A 189 -20.90 28.51 -25.61
CA GLU A 189 -20.84 29.84 -26.22
C GLU A 189 -19.67 30.66 -25.65
N ILE A 190 -19.44 30.59 -24.35
CA ILE A 190 -18.27 31.25 -23.71
C ILE A 190 -16.98 30.67 -24.25
N VAL A 191 -16.87 29.33 -24.36
CA VAL A 191 -15.69 28.67 -24.92
C VAL A 191 -15.43 29.09 -26.34
N ARG A 192 -16.46 29.09 -27.20
CA ARG A 192 -16.38 29.56 -28.61
C ARG A 192 -15.85 31.00 -28.67
N PHE A 193 -16.47 31.90 -27.88
CA PHE A 193 -16.04 33.29 -27.79
C PHE A 193 -14.55 33.43 -27.41
N ILE A 194 -14.07 32.68 -26.41
CA ILE A 194 -12.68 32.70 -25.97
C ILE A 194 -11.76 32.26 -27.12
N PHE A 195 -12.11 31.20 -27.84
CA PHE A 195 -11.32 30.72 -28.98
C PHE A 195 -11.29 31.72 -30.14
N ASP A 196 -12.45 32.31 -30.51
CA ASP A 196 -12.54 33.28 -31.57
C ASP A 196 -11.73 34.55 -31.26
N GLU A 197 -11.84 35.06 -30.02
CA GLU A 197 -11.06 36.20 -29.56
C GLU A 197 -9.56 35.94 -29.55
N PHE A 198 -9.17 34.70 -29.14
CA PHE A 198 -7.78 34.32 -29.21
C PHE A 198 -7.24 34.19 -30.65
N LEU A 199 -8.05 33.61 -31.56
CA LEU A 199 -7.66 33.51 -32.96
C LEU A 199 -7.49 34.88 -33.61
N ARG A 200 -8.35 35.86 -33.22
CA ARG A 200 -8.33 37.21 -33.69
C ARG A 200 -7.12 38.01 -33.17
N THR A 201 -6.81 37.87 -31.89
CA THR A 201 -5.81 38.74 -31.23
C THR A 201 -4.48 38.11 -31.04
N ARG A 202 -4.41 36.74 -30.97
CA ARG A 202 -3.23 35.92 -30.65
C ARG A 202 -2.53 36.33 -29.34
N ARG A 203 -3.29 36.95 -28.39
CA ARG A 203 -2.78 37.45 -27.12
C ARG A 203 -3.71 37.09 -25.97
N TYR A 204 -3.23 36.32 -25.01
CA TYR A 204 -3.99 35.93 -23.80
C TYR A 204 -4.50 37.13 -23.01
N THR A 205 -3.69 38.19 -22.88
CA THR A 205 -4.10 39.40 -22.13
C THR A 205 -5.36 40.04 -22.73
N ARG A 206 -5.49 40.08 -24.06
CA ARG A 206 -6.68 40.59 -24.73
C ARG A 206 -7.91 39.75 -24.50
N VAL A 207 -7.75 38.41 -24.56
CA VAL A 207 -8.84 37.48 -24.25
C VAL A 207 -9.30 37.65 -22.81
N MET A 208 -8.40 37.76 -21.85
CA MET A 208 -8.74 37.97 -20.44
C MET A 208 -9.48 39.28 -20.21
N THR A 209 -9.06 40.37 -20.88
CA THR A 209 -9.76 41.66 -20.80
C THR A 209 -11.17 41.52 -21.37
N ALA A 210 -11.34 40.94 -22.56
CA ALA A 210 -12.65 40.76 -23.22
C ALA A 210 -13.59 39.87 -22.41
N VAL A 211 -13.06 38.81 -21.73
CA VAL A 211 -13.86 37.96 -20.84
C VAL A 211 -14.36 38.73 -19.62
N ARG A 212 -13.50 39.58 -19.01
CA ARG A 212 -13.85 40.43 -17.86
C ARG A 212 -14.88 41.52 -18.24
N GLU A 213 -14.64 42.20 -19.36
CA GLU A 213 -15.56 43.26 -19.86
C GLU A 213 -16.98 42.72 -20.12
N ARG A 214 -17.12 41.46 -20.54
CA ARG A 214 -18.39 40.77 -20.71
C ARG A 214 -18.95 40.17 -19.44
N GLY A 215 -18.27 40.23 -18.31
CA GLY A 215 -18.72 39.66 -17.05
C GLY A 215 -18.85 38.13 -17.07
N LEU A 216 -18.12 37.46 -17.98
CA LEU A 216 -18.18 36.02 -18.12
C LEU A 216 -17.40 35.35 -16.98
N CYS A 217 -18.06 34.43 -16.27
CA CYS A 217 -17.47 33.64 -15.21
C CYS A 217 -17.80 32.16 -15.38
N SER A 218 -16.91 31.29 -14.87
CA SER A 218 -17.19 29.87 -14.89
C SER A 218 -18.25 29.51 -13.86
N SER A 219 -19.12 28.57 -14.19
CA SER A 219 -20.02 27.97 -13.20
C SER A 219 -19.27 27.18 -12.17
N VAL A 220 -19.71 27.19 -10.91
CA VAL A 220 -19.16 26.34 -9.86
C VAL A 220 -19.58 24.90 -10.12
N LYS A 221 -18.63 24.04 -10.49
CA LYS A 221 -18.90 22.61 -10.65
C LYS A 221 -18.60 21.86 -9.34
N TYR A 222 -19.50 20.97 -8.97
CA TYR A 222 -19.34 20.14 -7.79
C TYR A 222 -18.76 18.78 -8.18
N SER A 223 -17.80 18.30 -7.41
CA SER A 223 -17.31 16.92 -7.55
C SER A 223 -18.44 15.94 -7.20
N PRO A 224 -18.38 14.66 -7.64
CA PRO A 224 -19.34 13.63 -7.23
C PRO A 224 -19.45 13.43 -5.72
N ARG A 225 -18.48 13.95 -4.95
CA ARG A 225 -18.45 13.96 -3.47
C ARG A 225 -18.94 15.27 -2.86
N GLY A 226 -19.62 16.14 -3.64
CA GLY A 226 -20.23 17.38 -3.14
C GLY A 226 -19.24 18.51 -2.80
N LYS A 227 -17.94 18.39 -3.11
CA LYS A 227 -16.98 19.48 -2.89
C LYS A 227 -17.04 20.49 -4.07
N PRO A 228 -17.21 21.80 -3.79
CA PRO A 228 -17.16 22.82 -4.83
C PRO A 228 -15.74 22.88 -5.42
N HIS A 229 -15.67 22.92 -6.74
CA HIS A 229 -14.42 23.11 -7.46
C HIS A 229 -14.42 24.50 -8.09
N ASN A 230 -13.76 25.44 -7.44
CA ASN A 230 -13.57 26.77 -8.00
C ASN A 230 -12.48 26.69 -9.07
N LEU A 231 -12.87 26.70 -10.34
CA LEU A 231 -11.97 27.08 -11.40
C LEU A 231 -11.70 28.59 -11.24
N LYS A 232 -10.54 28.93 -10.67
CA LYS A 232 -10.07 30.33 -10.75
C LYS A 232 -9.73 30.62 -12.22
N VAL A 233 -10.50 31.49 -12.84
CA VAL A 233 -10.14 32.14 -14.10
C VAL A 233 -9.12 33.23 -13.83
#